data_1fd6d9d68971b1791461b210572c8195
#
_entry.id   1fd6d9d68971b1791461b210572c8195
#
_cell.length_a   1.000
_cell.length_b   1.000
_cell.length_c   1.000
_cell.angle_alpha   90.00
_cell.angle_beta   90.00
_cell.angle_gamma   90.00
#
_symmetry.space_group_name_H-M   'P 1'
#
loop_
_entity.id
_entity.type
_entity.pdbx_description
1 polymer ?
#
loop_
_entity_poly.entity_id
_entity_poly.type
_entity_poly.pdbx_seq_one_letter_code
_entity_poly.pdbx_strand_id
1 'polypeptide(L)'
;MKRDRVYLSKPDRLPFAPDQASALTRLMAVLESSFDGIFITDGQATPLWCNHSYEIISGLTAADVLGIPMAQLVDTGVISHSSTLKALNQGQAVTLEQTFTTGKQAVVTSTPIYDQDDKVCLVVTNVRDISELTALQETLDHQRRLSAKYRQEM
;
A
#
# COMPACT_ATOMS: atom_id res chain seq x y z
N MET A 1 21.91 -4.04 -9.97
CA MET A 1 20.58 -4.53 -9.59
C MET A 1 20.35 -4.71 -8.09
N LYS A 2 21.38 -4.98 -7.27
CA LYS A 2 21.21 -5.00 -5.79
C LYS A 2 21.11 -3.61 -5.14
N ARG A 3 21.37 -2.52 -5.86
CA ARG A 3 21.43 -1.15 -5.31
C ARG A 3 20.07 -0.57 -4.92
N ASP A 4 18.97 -1.12 -5.43
CA ASP A 4 17.63 -0.59 -5.19
C ASP A 4 16.84 -1.40 -4.16
N ARG A 5 17.44 -2.42 -3.54
CA ARG A 5 16.79 -3.22 -2.51
C ARG A 5 16.82 -2.53 -1.16
N VAL A 6 15.72 -2.62 -0.45
CA VAL A 6 15.63 -2.20 0.94
C VAL A 6 16.00 -3.37 1.83
N TYR A 7 16.99 -3.14 2.70
CA TYR A 7 17.46 -4.17 3.65
C TYR A 7 17.06 -3.82 5.07
N LEU A 8 16.66 -4.85 5.82
CA LEU A 8 16.43 -4.72 7.24
C LEU A 8 17.76 -4.46 7.95
N SER A 9 17.85 -3.37 8.71
CA SER A 9 19.04 -2.99 9.45
C SER A 9 18.66 -2.37 10.80
N LYS A 10 19.52 -2.58 11.80
CA LYS A 10 19.35 -1.89 13.08
C LYS A 10 19.81 -0.44 12.93
N PRO A 11 19.04 0.53 13.45
CA PRO A 11 19.52 1.91 13.50
C PRO A 11 20.70 2.04 14.46
N ASP A 12 21.67 2.92 14.15
CA ASP A 12 22.83 3.20 15.01
C ASP A 12 22.42 3.76 16.38
N ARG A 13 21.28 4.42 16.42
CA ARG A 13 20.63 4.92 17.65
C ARG A 13 19.12 4.84 17.48
N LEU A 14 18.41 4.72 18.60
CA LEU A 14 16.95 4.67 18.57
C LEU A 14 16.38 5.99 18.02
N PRO A 15 15.53 5.91 16.98
CA PRO A 15 14.83 7.10 16.52
C PRO A 15 13.72 7.46 17.53
N PHE A 16 13.37 8.74 17.60
CA PHE A 16 12.21 9.28 18.31
C PHE A 16 12.28 9.29 19.84
N ALA A 17 13.06 8.45 20.49
CA ALA A 17 13.11 8.36 21.95
C ALA A 17 14.36 7.62 22.44
N PRO A 18 14.79 7.82 23.72
CA PRO A 18 15.98 7.19 24.26
C PRO A 18 15.81 5.72 24.63
N ASP A 19 14.59 5.23 24.82
CA ASP A 19 14.30 3.84 25.16
C ASP A 19 13.44 3.16 24.07
N GLN A 20 13.54 1.81 24.00
CA GLN A 20 12.88 1.04 22.93
C GLN A 20 11.37 1.10 23.02
N ALA A 21 10.78 1.05 24.21
CA ALA A 21 9.33 1.06 24.37
C ALA A 21 8.73 2.38 23.90
N SER A 22 9.32 3.52 24.30
CA SER A 22 8.90 4.84 23.86
C SER A 22 9.13 5.05 22.36
N ALA A 23 10.27 4.58 21.84
CA ALA A 23 10.57 4.64 20.41
C ALA A 23 9.55 3.86 19.57
N LEU A 24 9.19 2.66 20.00
CA LEU A 24 8.17 1.84 19.34
C LEU A 24 6.80 2.52 19.38
N THR A 25 6.38 3.03 20.52
CA THR A 25 5.10 3.73 20.66
C THR A 25 5.02 4.94 19.72
N ARG A 26 6.08 5.72 19.63
CA ARG A 26 6.14 6.88 18.74
C ARG A 26 6.19 6.49 17.27
N LEU A 27 6.93 5.43 16.93
CA LEU A 27 6.97 4.90 15.56
C LEU A 27 5.57 4.45 15.12
N MET A 28 4.86 3.72 15.98
CA MET A 28 3.49 3.29 15.68
C MET A 28 2.55 4.48 15.48
N ALA A 29 2.69 5.54 16.29
CA ALA A 29 1.91 6.77 16.10
C ALA A 29 2.20 7.44 14.75
N VAL A 30 3.45 7.44 14.31
CA VAL A 30 3.84 7.97 13.00
C VAL A 30 3.17 7.17 11.87
N LEU A 31 3.19 5.84 11.95
CA LEU A 31 2.55 4.99 10.94
C LEU A 31 1.02 5.16 10.92
N GLU A 32 0.39 5.29 12.10
CA GLU A 32 -1.05 5.53 12.20
C GLU A 32 -1.45 6.94 11.75
N SER A 33 -0.56 7.92 11.80
CA SER A 33 -0.85 9.29 11.36
C SER A 33 -0.88 9.45 9.85
N SER A 34 -0.40 8.47 9.09
CA SER A 34 -0.37 8.54 7.63
C SER A 34 -1.78 8.51 7.03
N PHE A 35 -2.05 9.41 6.10
CA PHE A 35 -3.27 9.37 5.28
C PHE A 35 -3.22 8.28 4.22
N ASP A 36 -2.03 7.83 3.84
CA ASP A 36 -1.87 6.66 3.01
C ASP A 36 -2.12 5.40 3.84
N GLY A 37 -2.73 4.40 3.24
CA GLY A 37 -2.85 3.08 3.84
C GLY A 37 -1.49 2.40 3.88
N ILE A 38 -1.14 1.81 5.04
CA ILE A 38 0.08 1.02 5.19
C ILE A 38 -0.34 -0.39 5.59
N PHE A 39 0.18 -1.36 4.84
CA PHE A 39 -0.14 -2.78 5.01
C PHE A 39 1.16 -3.57 4.94
N ILE A 40 1.41 -4.40 5.94
CA ILE A 40 2.68 -5.12 6.09
C ILE A 40 2.42 -6.61 6.18
N THR A 41 3.15 -7.38 5.38
CA THR A 41 3.16 -8.85 5.45
C THR A 41 4.56 -9.36 5.81
N ASP A 42 4.62 -10.64 6.20
CA ASP A 42 5.88 -11.35 6.26
C ASP A 42 6.36 -11.78 4.86
N GLY A 43 7.48 -12.49 4.81
CA GLY A 43 8.07 -13.00 3.57
C GLY A 43 7.25 -14.10 2.87
N GLN A 44 6.25 -14.66 3.53
CA GLN A 44 5.32 -15.65 3.00
C GLN A 44 3.97 -15.04 2.61
N ALA A 45 3.90 -13.71 2.56
CA ALA A 45 2.67 -12.96 2.25
C ALA A 45 1.54 -13.18 3.27
N THR A 46 1.87 -13.38 4.53
CA THR A 46 0.88 -13.38 5.62
C THR A 46 0.81 -11.98 6.22
N PRO A 47 -0.37 -11.34 6.22
CA PRO A 47 -0.54 -10.01 6.82
C PRO A 47 -0.23 -9.98 8.30
N LEU A 48 0.62 -9.02 8.70
CA LEU A 48 1.05 -8.82 10.08
C LEU A 48 0.42 -7.59 10.71
N TRP A 49 0.22 -6.53 9.94
CA TRP A 49 -0.26 -5.25 10.45
C TRP A 49 -0.77 -4.34 9.34
N CYS A 50 -1.73 -3.50 9.66
CA CYS A 50 -2.16 -2.40 8.81
C CYS A 50 -2.55 -1.19 9.68
N ASN A 51 -2.48 0.01 9.10
CA ASN A 51 -2.94 1.20 9.78
C ASN A 51 -4.43 1.46 9.52
N HIS A 52 -5.00 2.42 10.23
CA HIS A 52 -6.41 2.79 10.11
C HIS A 52 -6.76 3.32 8.71
N SER A 53 -5.86 4.08 8.09
CA SER A 53 -6.07 4.58 6.72
C SER A 53 -6.24 3.45 5.71
N TYR A 54 -5.52 2.35 5.86
CA TYR A 54 -5.73 1.17 5.03
C TYR A 54 -7.15 0.61 5.18
N GLU A 55 -7.66 0.53 6.41
CA GLU A 55 -9.01 0.05 6.68
C GLU A 55 -10.07 0.95 6.01
N ILE A 56 -9.90 2.26 6.10
CA ILE A 56 -10.81 3.23 5.47
C ILE A 56 -10.80 3.10 3.95
N ILE A 57 -9.63 3.02 3.33
CA ILE A 57 -9.50 2.97 1.87
C ILE A 57 -9.99 1.63 1.32
N SER A 58 -9.59 0.53 1.93
CA SER A 58 -9.92 -0.80 1.44
C SER A 58 -11.33 -1.28 1.81
N GLY A 59 -11.88 -0.78 2.91
CA GLY A 59 -13.11 -1.29 3.49
C GLY A 59 -12.92 -2.59 4.28
N LEU A 60 -11.67 -3.04 4.43
CA LEU A 60 -11.33 -4.25 5.20
C LEU A 60 -10.83 -3.83 6.57
N THR A 61 -11.24 -4.54 7.62
CA THR A 61 -10.69 -4.34 8.95
C THR A 61 -9.47 -5.22 9.17
N ALA A 62 -8.63 -4.87 10.13
CA ALA A 62 -7.50 -5.72 10.53
C ALA A 62 -7.95 -7.15 10.85
N ALA A 63 -9.10 -7.33 11.52
CA ALA A 63 -9.67 -8.62 11.85
C ALA A 63 -9.98 -9.47 10.61
N ASP A 64 -10.31 -8.83 9.48
CA ASP A 64 -10.64 -9.53 8.24
C ASP A 64 -9.40 -10.12 7.53
N VAL A 65 -8.22 -9.58 7.75
CA VAL A 65 -7.03 -9.88 6.94
C VAL A 65 -5.83 -10.37 7.74
N LEU A 66 -5.63 -9.93 8.99
CA LEU A 66 -4.42 -10.28 9.74
C LEU A 66 -4.33 -11.78 10.01
N GLY A 67 -3.16 -12.34 9.75
CA GLY A 67 -2.89 -13.76 9.94
C GLY A 67 -3.42 -14.69 8.85
N ILE A 68 -4.19 -14.19 7.89
CA ILE A 68 -4.73 -14.98 6.78
C ILE A 68 -3.79 -14.82 5.58
N PRO A 69 -3.22 -15.91 5.04
CA PRO A 69 -2.32 -15.82 3.89
C PRO A 69 -2.94 -15.05 2.72
N MET A 70 -2.17 -14.20 2.06
CA MET A 70 -2.63 -13.37 0.96
C MET A 70 -3.24 -14.19 -0.18
N ALA A 71 -2.65 -15.37 -0.47
CA ALA A 71 -3.19 -16.27 -1.49
C ALA A 71 -4.62 -16.71 -1.17
N GLN A 72 -4.93 -16.97 0.10
CA GLN A 72 -6.29 -17.32 0.54
C GLN A 72 -7.24 -16.13 0.44
N LEU A 73 -6.78 -14.92 0.76
CA LEU A 73 -7.59 -13.70 0.62
C LEU A 73 -7.96 -13.43 -0.85
N VAL A 74 -7.07 -13.73 -1.78
CA VAL A 74 -7.33 -13.64 -3.22
C VAL A 74 -8.29 -14.75 -3.66
N ASP A 75 -8.06 -16.00 -3.26
CA ASP A 75 -8.88 -17.14 -3.63
C ASP A 75 -10.34 -17.01 -3.14
N THR A 76 -10.55 -16.45 -1.97
CA THR A 76 -11.89 -16.23 -1.40
C THR A 76 -12.55 -14.94 -1.87
N GLY A 77 -11.85 -14.15 -2.70
CA GLY A 77 -12.40 -12.90 -3.26
C GLY A 77 -12.41 -11.70 -2.31
N VAL A 78 -11.82 -11.83 -1.12
CA VAL A 78 -11.68 -10.71 -0.17
C VAL A 78 -10.80 -9.61 -0.77
N ILE A 79 -9.76 -10.00 -1.49
CA ILE A 79 -8.87 -9.11 -2.24
C ILE A 79 -8.84 -9.58 -3.70
N SER A 80 -9.07 -8.67 -4.65
CA SER A 80 -9.12 -9.02 -6.08
C SER A 80 -7.74 -9.28 -6.68
N HIS A 81 -6.76 -8.48 -6.30
CA HIS A 81 -5.37 -8.55 -6.76
C HIS A 81 -4.42 -8.34 -5.60
N SER A 82 -3.24 -8.91 -5.68
CA SER A 82 -2.21 -8.71 -4.67
C SER A 82 -0.92 -8.20 -5.29
N SER A 83 -0.60 -6.92 -5.06
CA SER A 83 0.70 -6.36 -5.35
C SER A 83 1.80 -7.00 -4.51
N THR A 84 1.47 -7.44 -3.29
CA THR A 84 2.38 -8.18 -2.40
C THR A 84 2.88 -9.47 -3.05
N LEU A 85 1.96 -10.30 -3.58
CA LEU A 85 2.32 -11.55 -4.25
C LEU A 85 3.17 -11.28 -5.50
N LYS A 86 2.85 -10.25 -6.26
CA LYS A 86 3.64 -9.84 -7.42
C LYS A 86 5.04 -9.39 -7.04
N ALA A 87 5.17 -8.57 -5.99
CA ALA A 87 6.47 -8.10 -5.48
C ALA A 87 7.34 -9.26 -5.00
N LEU A 88 6.76 -10.23 -4.29
CA LEU A 88 7.46 -11.46 -3.87
C LEU A 88 7.94 -12.27 -5.06
N ASN A 89 7.09 -12.47 -6.05
CA ASN A 89 7.42 -13.24 -7.26
C ASN A 89 8.52 -12.57 -8.08
N GLN A 90 8.51 -11.25 -8.19
CA GLN A 90 9.47 -10.48 -8.98
C GLN A 90 10.74 -10.11 -8.21
N GLY A 91 10.70 -10.14 -6.88
CA GLY A 91 11.81 -9.74 -6.01
C GLY A 91 12.13 -8.24 -6.07
N GLN A 92 11.18 -7.41 -6.48
CA GLN A 92 11.33 -5.96 -6.59
C GLN A 92 10.00 -5.25 -6.30
N ALA A 93 10.05 -3.94 -6.09
CA ALA A 93 8.86 -3.14 -5.88
C ALA A 93 7.91 -3.22 -7.09
N VAL A 94 6.61 -3.33 -6.80
CA VAL A 94 5.55 -3.37 -7.81
C VAL A 94 4.54 -2.29 -7.50
N THR A 95 4.22 -1.47 -8.49
CA THR A 95 3.18 -0.44 -8.41
C THR A 95 2.06 -0.76 -9.38
N LEU A 96 0.83 -0.70 -8.91
CA LEU A 96 -0.36 -0.89 -9.74
C LEU A 96 -1.51 -0.01 -9.25
N GLU A 97 -2.48 0.20 -10.11
CA GLU A 97 -3.74 0.83 -9.73
C GLU A 97 -4.74 -0.25 -9.30
N GLN A 98 -5.53 0.07 -8.29
CA GLN A 98 -6.53 -0.85 -7.75
C GLN A 98 -7.80 -0.09 -7.37
N THR A 99 -8.96 -0.69 -7.66
CA THR A 99 -10.25 -0.23 -7.16
C THR A 99 -10.71 -1.18 -6.06
N PHE A 100 -10.98 -0.63 -4.88
CA PHE A 100 -11.48 -1.40 -3.74
C PHE A 100 -13.01 -1.51 -3.76
N THR A 101 -13.55 -2.42 -2.95
CA THR A 101 -15.00 -2.60 -2.80
C THR A 101 -15.72 -1.36 -2.26
N THR A 102 -15.00 -0.45 -1.61
CA THR A 102 -15.51 0.87 -1.19
C THR A 102 -15.81 1.81 -2.37
N GLY A 103 -15.37 1.46 -3.59
CA GLY A 103 -15.39 2.33 -4.76
C GLY A 103 -14.17 3.25 -4.85
N LYS A 104 -13.31 3.25 -3.85
CA LYS A 104 -12.09 4.07 -3.86
C LYS A 104 -11.07 3.51 -4.83
N GLN A 105 -10.43 4.41 -5.58
CA GLN A 105 -9.31 4.10 -6.46
C GLN A 105 -8.01 4.48 -5.79
N ALA A 106 -7.03 3.61 -5.91
CA ALA A 106 -5.73 3.82 -5.26
C ALA A 106 -4.57 3.41 -6.16
N VAL A 107 -3.44 4.07 -5.94
CA VAL A 107 -2.13 3.60 -6.40
C VAL A 107 -1.53 2.78 -5.25
N VAL A 108 -1.20 1.53 -5.54
CA VAL A 108 -0.70 0.57 -4.56
C VAL A 108 0.73 0.21 -4.94
N THR A 109 1.66 0.40 -4.01
CA THR A 109 3.07 0.04 -4.19
C THR A 109 3.48 -0.93 -3.10
N SER A 110 3.91 -2.13 -3.48
CA SER A 110 4.45 -3.13 -2.57
C SER A 110 5.95 -3.23 -2.74
N THR A 111 6.69 -3.07 -1.64
CA THR A 111 8.16 -3.07 -1.61
C THR A 111 8.63 -4.23 -0.74
N PRO A 112 9.38 -5.20 -1.29
CA PRO A 112 9.97 -6.25 -0.49
C PRO A 112 11.16 -5.71 0.32
N ILE A 113 11.26 -6.14 1.58
CA ILE A 113 12.38 -5.83 2.47
C ILE A 113 13.14 -7.13 2.68
N TYR A 114 14.46 -7.08 2.48
CA TYR A 114 15.35 -8.23 2.54
C TYR A 114 16.08 -8.29 3.88
N ASP A 115 16.33 -9.50 4.35
CA ASP A 115 17.23 -9.75 5.46
C ASP A 115 18.69 -9.83 4.98
N GLN A 116 19.63 -10.11 5.91
CA GLN A 116 21.06 -10.19 5.58
C GLN A 116 21.41 -11.41 4.71
N ASP A 117 20.55 -12.40 4.62
CA ASP A 117 20.72 -13.59 3.79
C ASP A 117 20.07 -13.42 2.40
N ASP A 118 19.74 -12.19 2.00
CA ASP A 118 19.03 -11.86 0.74
C ASP A 118 17.67 -12.56 0.60
N LYS A 119 17.00 -12.84 1.72
CA LYS A 119 15.62 -13.36 1.72
C LYS A 119 14.64 -12.26 2.09
N VAL A 120 13.49 -12.24 1.43
CA VAL A 120 12.43 -11.30 1.78
C VAL A 120 11.87 -11.66 3.15
N CYS A 121 11.96 -10.74 4.10
CA CYS A 121 11.44 -10.91 5.46
C CYS A 121 10.14 -10.13 5.71
N LEU A 122 9.92 -9.04 4.98
CA LEU A 122 8.71 -8.23 5.04
C LEU A 122 8.35 -7.73 3.64
N VAL A 123 7.08 -7.46 3.42
CA VAL A 123 6.62 -6.66 2.28
C VAL A 123 5.79 -5.51 2.83
N VAL A 124 6.18 -4.28 2.51
CA VAL A 124 5.46 -3.07 2.90
C VAL A 124 4.67 -2.58 1.71
N THR A 125 3.36 -2.46 1.88
CA THR A 125 2.47 -1.95 0.85
C THR A 125 1.95 -0.58 1.27
N ASN A 126 2.18 0.40 0.42
CA ASN A 126 1.63 1.75 0.53
C ASN A 126 0.43 1.86 -0.40
N VAL A 127 -0.69 2.36 0.13
CA VAL A 127 -1.95 2.52 -0.60
C VAL A 127 -2.34 3.99 -0.58
N ARG A 128 -2.20 4.65 -1.72
CA ARG A 128 -2.55 6.06 -1.87
C ARG A 128 -3.90 6.20 -2.55
N ASP A 129 -4.85 6.79 -1.85
CA ASP A 129 -6.17 7.11 -2.39
C ASP A 129 -6.04 8.21 -3.45
N ILE A 130 -6.43 7.91 -4.69
CA ILE A 130 -6.43 8.86 -5.81
C ILE A 130 -7.84 9.19 -6.30
N SER A 131 -8.87 8.85 -5.55
CA SER A 131 -10.27 8.97 -5.97
C SER A 131 -10.63 10.43 -6.29
N GLU A 132 -10.17 11.38 -5.48
CA GLU A 132 -10.38 12.81 -5.71
C GLU A 132 -9.67 13.29 -6.98
N LEU A 133 -8.41 12.90 -7.17
CA LEU A 133 -7.65 13.23 -8.36
C LEU A 133 -8.31 12.68 -9.62
N THR A 134 -8.76 11.43 -9.59
CA THR A 134 -9.46 10.80 -10.72
C THR A 134 -10.76 11.52 -11.05
N ALA A 135 -11.54 11.88 -10.04
CA ALA A 135 -12.79 12.65 -10.23
C ALA A 135 -12.53 14.03 -10.87
N LEU A 136 -11.46 14.71 -10.45
CA LEU A 136 -11.06 16.01 -11.05
C LEU A 136 -10.62 15.83 -12.50
N GLN A 137 -9.86 14.79 -12.83
CA GLN A 137 -9.45 14.51 -14.20
C GLN A 137 -10.65 14.20 -15.10
N GLU A 138 -11.59 13.41 -14.64
CA GLU A 138 -12.84 13.12 -15.38
C GLU A 138 -13.66 14.38 -15.64
N THR A 139 -13.76 15.27 -14.67
CA THR A 139 -14.43 16.56 -14.81
C THR A 139 -13.76 17.43 -15.86
N LEU A 140 -12.43 17.54 -15.84
CA LEU A 140 -11.65 18.28 -16.83
C LEU A 140 -11.83 17.71 -18.23
N ASP A 141 -11.77 16.39 -18.38
CA ASP A 141 -11.95 15.74 -19.68
C ASP A 141 -13.36 15.96 -20.22
N HIS A 142 -14.37 15.93 -19.37
CA HIS A 142 -15.75 16.23 -19.75
C HIS A 142 -15.89 17.67 -20.24
N GLN A 143 -15.33 18.65 -19.52
CA GLN A 143 -15.33 20.05 -19.92
C GLN A 143 -14.62 20.28 -21.27
N ARG A 144 -13.47 19.62 -21.46
CA ARG A 144 -12.73 19.69 -22.73
C ARG A 144 -13.54 19.16 -23.90
N ARG A 145 -14.25 18.04 -23.72
CA ARG A 145 -15.12 17.45 -24.74
C ARG A 145 -16.29 18.37 -25.08
N LEU A 146 -16.92 18.98 -24.10
CA LEU A 146 -17.98 19.94 -24.32
C LEU A 146 -17.45 21.16 -25.08
N SER A 147 -16.32 21.74 -24.69
CA SER A 147 -15.72 22.89 -25.38
C SER A 147 -15.39 22.58 -26.83
N ALA A 148 -14.83 21.40 -27.11
CA ALA A 148 -14.53 20.94 -28.46
C ALA A 148 -15.82 20.82 -29.30
N LYS A 149 -16.90 20.31 -28.73
CA LYS A 149 -18.20 20.17 -29.36
C LYS A 149 -18.78 21.54 -29.73
N TYR A 150 -18.76 22.51 -28.82
CA TYR A 150 -19.24 23.87 -29.08
C TYR A 150 -18.44 24.59 -30.17
N ARG A 151 -17.12 24.36 -30.26
CA ARG A 151 -16.29 24.92 -31.33
C ARG A 151 -16.64 24.36 -32.72
N GLN A 152 -17.09 23.10 -32.79
CA GLN A 152 -17.49 22.50 -34.07
C GLN A 152 -18.88 22.98 -34.54
N GLU A 153 -19.74 23.44 -33.66
CA GLU A 153 -21.06 23.92 -33.95
C GLU A 153 -21.06 25.42 -34.40
N MET A 154 -19.93 26.11 -34.23
CA MET A 154 -19.73 27.50 -34.69
C MET A 154 -18.98 27.51 -36.02
#